data_a06dce21611d23da917b82659462f2b6
#
_entry.id   a06dce21611d23da917b82659462f2b6
#
_cell.length_a   1.000
_cell.length_b   1.000
_cell.length_c   1.000
_cell.angle_alpha   90.00
_cell.angle_beta   90.00
_cell.angle_gamma   90.00
#
_symmetry.space_group_name_H-M   'P 1'
#
loop_
_entity.id
_entity.type
_entity.pdbx_description
1 polymer ?
#
loop_
_entity_poly.entity_id
_entity_poly.type
_entity_poly.pdbx_seq_one_letter_code
_entity_poly.pdbx_strand_id
1 'polypeptide(L)'
;MARFNLFWDSIPFINLLYLLDEYRGQGYGKQLLRYWENEMAARNYEKALTSTLSNERGQFFYRKNGYVDCGSILLPNEPLEIFFLKRLTLSAAV
;
A
#
# COMPACT_ATOMS: atom_id res chain seq x y z
N MET A 1 12.95 -3.71 -5.25
CA MET A 1 12.27 -4.07 -4.01
C MET A 1 11.46 -2.90 -3.48
N ALA A 2 10.29 -3.16 -2.94
CA ALA A 2 9.44 -2.12 -2.39
C ALA A 2 10.05 -1.51 -1.15
N ARG A 3 9.98 -0.19 -1.02
CA ARG A 3 10.44 0.51 0.16
C ARG A 3 9.29 0.66 1.14
N PHE A 4 9.59 0.57 2.42
CA PHE A 4 8.62 0.84 3.45
C PHE A 4 9.29 1.47 4.67
N ASN A 5 8.49 2.21 5.41
CA ASN A 5 8.86 2.76 6.71
C ASN A 5 7.81 2.30 7.71
N LEU A 6 8.12 2.43 8.99
CA LEU A 6 7.15 2.09 10.03
C LEU A 6 6.46 3.35 10.52
N PHE A 7 5.14 3.37 10.41
CA PHE A 7 4.32 4.42 10.99
C PHE A 7 4.09 4.09 12.46
N TRP A 8 4.50 4.98 13.36
CA TRP A 8 4.47 4.76 14.81
C TRP A 8 5.22 3.49 15.23
N ASP A 9 6.29 3.15 14.50
CA ASP A 9 7.10 1.95 14.74
C ASP A 9 6.32 0.63 14.72
N SER A 10 5.07 0.63 14.25
CA SER A 10 4.23 -0.57 14.32
C SER A 10 3.47 -0.89 13.04
N ILE A 11 3.28 0.08 12.14
CA ILE A 11 2.52 -0.14 10.92
C ILE A 11 3.42 0.12 9.72
N PRO A 12 3.78 -0.91 8.94
CA PRO A 12 4.59 -0.69 7.74
C PRO A 12 3.84 0.16 6.71
N PHE A 13 4.51 1.18 6.23
CA PHE A 13 3.99 2.08 5.20
C PHE A 13 4.75 1.79 3.91
N ILE A 14 4.05 1.41 2.87
CA ILE A 14 4.65 1.10 1.57
C ILE A 14 4.42 2.22 0.58
N ASN A 15 5.43 2.51 -0.22
CA ASN A 15 5.29 3.36 -1.38
C ASN A 15 5.55 2.51 -2.62
N LEU A 16 4.50 1.95 -3.18
CA LEU A 16 4.58 1.04 -4.30
C LEU A 16 4.38 1.73 -5.64
N LEU A 17 3.86 2.96 -5.66
CA LEU A 17 3.58 3.68 -6.91
C LEU A 17 4.82 3.81 -7.78
N TYR A 18 5.93 4.00 -7.16
CA TYR A 18 7.21 4.10 -7.83
C TYR A 18 7.52 2.86 -8.66
N LEU A 19 7.23 1.68 -8.11
CA LEU A 19 7.44 0.42 -8.82
C LEU A 19 6.36 0.16 -9.86
N LEU A 20 5.13 0.59 -9.58
CA LEU A 20 4.03 0.38 -10.50
C LEU A 20 4.23 1.13 -11.81
N ASP A 21 4.82 2.31 -11.78
CA ASP A 21 5.10 3.06 -12.99
C ASP A 21 6.05 2.30 -13.91
N GLU A 22 7.04 1.63 -13.33
CA GLU A 22 8.03 0.88 -14.08
C GLU A 22 7.47 -0.39 -14.70
N TYR A 23 6.51 -1.03 -14.03
CA TYR A 23 5.96 -2.32 -14.45
C TYR A 23 4.49 -2.22 -14.86
N ARG A 24 4.05 -1.04 -15.22
CA ARG A 24 2.65 -0.81 -15.57
C ARG A 24 2.21 -1.71 -16.73
N GLY A 25 1.01 -2.28 -16.59
CA GLY A 25 0.41 -3.08 -17.64
C GLY A 25 0.89 -4.51 -17.72
N GLN A 26 1.82 -4.91 -16.86
CA GLN A 26 2.39 -6.25 -16.90
C GLN A 26 1.91 -7.15 -15.77
N GLY A 27 1.03 -6.65 -14.91
CA GLY A 27 0.48 -7.44 -13.81
C GLY A 27 1.41 -7.68 -12.64
N TYR A 28 2.60 -7.14 -12.68
CA TYR A 28 3.57 -7.37 -11.61
C TYR A 28 3.24 -6.62 -10.34
N GLY A 29 2.49 -5.52 -10.43
CA GLY A 29 2.15 -4.73 -9.26
C GLY A 29 1.41 -5.52 -8.20
N LYS A 30 0.43 -6.32 -8.61
CA LYS A 30 -0.34 -7.15 -7.70
C LYS A 30 0.54 -8.22 -7.04
N GLN A 31 1.42 -8.84 -7.81
CA GLN A 31 2.32 -9.86 -7.29
C GLN A 31 3.31 -9.27 -6.28
N LEU A 32 3.87 -8.11 -6.60
CA LEU A 32 4.79 -7.43 -5.69
C LEU A 32 4.10 -7.02 -4.40
N LEU A 33 2.87 -6.52 -4.50
CA LEU A 33 2.12 -6.11 -3.32
C LEU A 33 1.84 -7.32 -2.43
N ARG A 34 1.40 -8.43 -3.00
CA ARG A 34 1.15 -9.65 -2.24
C ARG A 34 2.40 -10.22 -1.59
N TYR A 35 3.50 -10.22 -2.34
CA TYR A 35 4.77 -10.68 -1.79
C TYR A 35 5.17 -9.84 -0.57
N TRP A 36 5.05 -8.52 -0.70
CA TRP A 36 5.40 -7.62 0.39
C TRP A 36 4.46 -7.81 1.59
N GLU A 37 3.16 -7.93 1.33
CA GLU A 37 2.18 -8.14 2.40
C GLU A 37 2.47 -9.43 3.17
N ASN A 38 2.77 -10.50 2.45
CA ASN A 38 3.10 -11.77 3.09
C ASN A 38 4.37 -11.67 3.92
N GLU A 39 5.35 -10.94 3.44
CA GLU A 39 6.59 -10.73 4.17
C GLU A 39 6.35 -9.93 5.45
N MET A 40 5.53 -8.90 5.38
CA MET A 40 5.19 -8.11 6.57
C MET A 40 4.38 -8.93 7.57
N ALA A 41 3.44 -9.73 7.09
CA ALA A 41 2.68 -10.62 7.97
C ALA A 41 3.58 -11.66 8.66
N ALA A 42 4.57 -12.17 7.93
CA ALA A 42 5.53 -13.10 8.49
C ALA A 42 6.39 -12.46 9.57
N ARG A 43 6.56 -11.15 9.54
CA ARG A 43 7.26 -10.39 10.57
C ARG A 43 6.34 -9.96 11.71
N ASN A 44 5.11 -10.46 11.72
CA ASN A 44 4.10 -10.22 12.76
C ASN A 44 3.49 -8.82 12.72
N TYR A 45 3.57 -8.12 11.59
CA TYR A 45 2.81 -6.91 11.41
C TYR A 45 1.38 -7.27 11.05
N GLU A 46 0.43 -6.58 11.68
CA GLU A 46 -0.99 -6.90 11.50
C GLU A 46 -1.68 -6.03 10.47
N LYS A 47 -1.06 -4.90 10.11
CA LYS A 47 -1.66 -3.93 9.20
C LYS A 47 -0.62 -3.38 8.26
N ALA A 48 -1.07 -2.91 7.09
CA ALA A 48 -0.22 -2.20 6.14
C ALA A 48 -0.88 -0.87 5.78
N LEU A 49 -0.08 0.13 5.61
CA LEU A 49 -0.53 1.49 5.30
C LEU A 49 0.12 1.96 4.00
N THR A 50 -0.63 2.70 3.20
CA THR A 50 -0.09 3.36 2.01
C THR A 50 -0.89 4.63 1.75
N SER A 51 -0.45 5.42 0.79
CA SER A 51 -1.19 6.62 0.38
C SER A 51 -1.01 6.89 -1.09
N THR A 52 -1.98 7.58 -1.67
CA THR A 52 -1.91 8.12 -3.03
C THR A 52 -2.51 9.51 -3.05
N LEU A 53 -2.14 10.30 -4.05
CA LEU A 53 -2.85 11.56 -4.30
C LEU A 53 -4.19 11.25 -4.96
N SER A 54 -5.18 12.12 -4.72
CA SER A 54 -6.54 11.91 -5.21
C SER A 54 -6.64 11.94 -6.74
N ASN A 55 -5.64 12.47 -7.42
CA ASN A 55 -5.59 12.48 -8.89
C ASN A 55 -4.73 11.35 -9.46
N GLU A 56 -4.29 10.40 -8.65
CA GLU A 56 -3.47 9.29 -9.10
C GLU A 56 -4.29 8.01 -9.25
N ARG A 57 -3.94 7.21 -10.25
CA ARG A 57 -4.63 5.94 -10.50
C ARG A 57 -4.31 4.87 -9.47
N GLY A 58 -3.23 5.01 -8.75
CA GLY A 58 -2.84 4.05 -7.71
C GLY A 58 -3.93 3.82 -6.69
N GLN A 59 -4.77 4.83 -6.43
CA GLN A 59 -5.88 4.70 -5.48
C GLN A 59 -6.81 3.54 -5.85
N PHE A 60 -7.09 3.37 -7.13
CA PHE A 60 -7.97 2.29 -7.57
C PHE A 60 -7.32 0.93 -7.43
N PHE A 61 -6.01 0.87 -7.68
CA PHE A 61 -5.25 -0.35 -7.51
C PHE A 61 -5.28 -0.83 -6.05
N TYR A 62 -5.06 0.08 -5.11
CA TYR A 62 -5.06 -0.28 -3.70
C TYR A 62 -6.46 -0.71 -3.23
N ARG A 63 -7.49 0.04 -3.61
CA ARG A 63 -8.87 -0.33 -3.24
C ARG A 63 -9.25 -1.69 -3.80
N LYS A 64 -8.86 -1.97 -5.04
CA LYS A 64 -9.13 -3.26 -5.67
C LYS A 64 -8.43 -4.41 -4.95
N ASN A 65 -7.32 -4.13 -4.30
CA ASN A 65 -6.54 -5.15 -3.60
C ASN A 65 -6.79 -5.18 -2.10
N GLY A 66 -7.92 -4.65 -1.67
CA GLY A 66 -8.38 -4.82 -0.30
C GLY A 66 -8.03 -3.69 0.66
N TYR A 67 -7.44 -2.61 0.17
CA TYR A 67 -7.13 -1.45 1.00
C TYR A 67 -8.36 -0.57 1.15
N VAL A 68 -8.55 -0.06 2.35
CA VAL A 68 -9.71 0.77 2.70
C VAL A 68 -9.23 2.17 3.04
N ASP A 69 -9.95 3.17 2.52
CA ASP A 69 -9.66 4.57 2.85
C ASP A 69 -9.75 4.77 4.35
N CYS A 70 -8.70 5.31 4.96
CA CYS A 70 -8.69 5.49 6.41
C CYS A 70 -8.41 6.93 6.85
N GLY A 71 -8.13 7.82 5.90
CA GLY A 71 -7.89 9.22 6.23
C GLY A 71 -7.38 9.99 5.04
N SER A 72 -7.13 11.27 5.23
CA SER A 72 -6.62 12.12 4.16
C SER A 72 -5.94 13.34 4.75
N ILE A 73 -5.05 13.94 3.95
CA ILE A 73 -4.38 15.18 4.29
C ILE A 73 -4.54 16.13 3.11
N LEU A 74 -4.98 17.34 3.39
CA LEU A 74 -5.09 18.42 2.40
C LEU A 74 -3.96 19.40 2.64
N LEU A 75 -3.04 19.48 1.70
CA LEU A 75 -1.94 20.42 1.75
C LEU A 75 -2.21 21.57 0.78
N PRO A 76 -1.73 22.80 1.10
CA PRO A 76 -1.95 23.94 0.21
C PRO A 76 -1.40 23.69 -1.18
N ASN A 77 -2.19 24.00 -2.20
CA ASN A 77 -1.81 23.91 -3.61
C ASN A 77 -1.46 22.50 -4.09
N GLU A 78 -1.96 21.48 -3.39
CA GLU A 78 -1.72 20.09 -3.79
C GLU A 78 -3.02 19.31 -3.79
N PRO A 79 -3.11 18.24 -4.58
CA PRO A 79 -4.25 17.33 -4.50
C PRO A 79 -4.34 16.69 -3.12
N LEU A 80 -5.54 16.28 -2.76
CA LEU A 80 -5.76 15.56 -1.51
C LEU A 80 -4.95 14.28 -1.48
N GLU A 81 -4.25 14.03 -0.39
CA GLU A 81 -3.55 12.76 -0.21
C GLU A 81 -4.45 11.82 0.60
N ILE A 82 -4.75 10.65 0.03
CA ILE A 82 -5.65 9.67 0.61
C ILE A 82 -4.82 8.55 1.21
N PHE A 83 -5.10 8.18 2.45
CA PHE A 83 -4.43 7.08 3.15
C PHE A 83 -5.30 5.84 3.14
N PHE A 84 -4.65 4.70 2.93
CA PHE A 84 -5.31 3.40 2.82
C PHE A 84 -4.71 2.43 3.82
N LEU A 85 -5.57 1.61 4.41
CA LEU A 85 -5.16 0.63 5.40
C LEU A 85 -5.68 -0.75 4.99
N LYS A 86 -4.86 -1.77 5.22
CA LYS A 86 -5.28 -3.15 5.01
C LYS A 86 -4.82 -4.00 6.19
N ARG A 87 -5.71 -4.85 6.68
CA ARG A 87 -5.34 -5.85 7.68
C ARG A 87 -4.61 -6.98 6.97
N LEU A 88 -3.48 -7.38 7.52
CA LEU A 88 -2.66 -8.45 6.96
C LEU A 88 -3.01 -9.78 7.58
N THR A 89 -3.01 -10.82 6.76
CA THR A 89 -3.19 -12.19 7.22
C THR A 89 -2.11 -13.06 6.60
N LEU A 90 -1.66 -14.08 7.33
CA LEU A 90 -0.70 -15.03 6.78
C LEU A 90 -1.42 -15.92 5.77
N SER A 91 -1.08 -15.77 4.50
CA SER A 91 -1.65 -16.63 3.47
C SER A 91 -1.22 -18.07 3.64
N ALA A 92 -0.08 -18.30 4.27
CA ALA A 92 0.39 -19.66 4.55
C ALA A 92 -0.48 -20.39 5.57
N ALA A 93 -1.36 -19.69 6.24
CA ALA A 93 -2.33 -20.32 7.12
C ALA A 93 -3.31 -21.17 6.34
N VAL A 94 -3.25 -21.08 5.09
CA VAL A 94 -4.11 -21.82 4.19
C VAL A 94 -3.58 -23.25 4.07
#